data_7c33a20b41b734f7a98edc496834813d
#
_entry.id   7c33a20b41b734f7a98edc496834813d
#
_cell.length_a   1.000
_cell.length_b   1.000
_cell.length_c   1.000
_cell.angle_alpha   90.00
_cell.angle_beta   90.00
_cell.angle_gamma   90.00
#
_symmetry.space_group_name_H-M   'P 1'
#
loop_
_entity.id
_entity.type
_entity.pdbx_description
1 polymer ?
#
loop_
_entity_poly.entity_id
_entity_poly.type
_entity_poly.pdbx_seq_one_letter_code
_entity_poly.pdbx_strand_id
1 'polypeptide(L)'
;MLTLDEQEEKVLDKIIAAISDYIQVETIQTIPIPVLSFPGLEIRQSQRLVLQDGQEIPLTRLEYSTLIFLATNPGIVFTQTQIFEAVWNMESDSCHSSVVNVICNLRKKIEPDSKNPTYIKTVLGVGYKFSA
;
A
#
# COMPACT_ATOMS: atom_id res chain seq x y z
N MET A 1 -49.87 -6.46 -19.10
CA MET A 1 -49.04 -5.26 -18.94
C MET A 1 -48.40 -5.27 -17.58
N LEU A 2 -47.09 -5.21 -17.55
CA LEU A 2 -46.41 -5.10 -16.28
C LEU A 2 -46.66 -3.72 -15.69
N THR A 3 -47.01 -3.69 -14.43
CA THR A 3 -47.15 -2.44 -13.71
C THR A 3 -45.78 -1.80 -13.53
N LEU A 4 -45.75 -0.52 -13.26
CA LEU A 4 -44.52 0.16 -12.94
C LEU A 4 -43.80 -0.50 -11.75
N ASP A 5 -44.60 -0.95 -10.79
CA ASP A 5 -44.08 -1.59 -9.58
C ASP A 5 -43.37 -2.90 -9.88
N GLU A 6 -43.88 -3.69 -10.82
CA GLU A 6 -43.24 -4.94 -11.22
C GLU A 6 -41.92 -4.70 -11.93
N GLN A 7 -41.85 -3.66 -12.76
CA GLN A 7 -40.59 -3.29 -13.40
C GLN A 7 -39.61 -2.76 -12.40
N GLU A 8 -40.06 -1.98 -11.45
CA GLU A 8 -39.22 -1.50 -10.37
C GLU A 8 -38.67 -2.64 -9.52
N GLU A 9 -39.49 -3.65 -9.20
CA GLU A 9 -39.04 -4.82 -8.47
C GLU A 9 -37.96 -5.59 -9.22
N LYS A 10 -38.12 -5.75 -10.54
CA LYS A 10 -37.13 -6.43 -11.36
C LYS A 10 -35.81 -5.67 -11.40
N VAL A 11 -35.89 -4.36 -11.50
CA VAL A 11 -34.70 -3.53 -11.47
C VAL A 11 -34.05 -3.57 -10.09
N LEU A 12 -34.87 -3.50 -9.06
CA LEU A 12 -34.38 -3.61 -7.68
C LEU A 12 -33.73 -4.96 -7.41
N ASP A 13 -34.33 -6.03 -7.91
CA ASP A 13 -33.75 -7.37 -7.74
C ASP A 13 -32.38 -7.46 -8.38
N LYS A 14 -32.21 -6.90 -9.57
CA LYS A 14 -30.91 -6.86 -10.23
C LYS A 14 -29.90 -6.02 -9.47
N ILE A 15 -30.34 -4.88 -8.97
CA ILE A 15 -29.48 -4.00 -8.18
C ILE A 15 -29.10 -4.68 -6.87
N ILE A 16 -30.07 -5.30 -6.21
CA ILE A 16 -29.82 -6.02 -4.95
C ILE A 16 -28.88 -7.18 -5.17
N ALA A 17 -29.03 -7.92 -6.26
CA ALA A 17 -28.14 -9.02 -6.57
C ALA A 17 -26.71 -8.53 -6.80
N ALA A 18 -26.55 -7.45 -7.56
CA ALA A 18 -25.24 -6.85 -7.80
C ALA A 18 -24.63 -6.31 -6.51
N ILE A 19 -25.44 -5.64 -5.69
CA ILE A 19 -25.00 -5.11 -4.42
C ILE A 19 -24.69 -6.24 -3.44
N SER A 20 -25.45 -7.31 -3.46
CA SER A 20 -25.22 -8.46 -2.59
C SER A 20 -23.87 -9.10 -2.88
N ASP A 21 -23.52 -9.28 -4.15
CA ASP A 21 -22.21 -9.77 -4.52
C ASP A 21 -21.11 -8.81 -4.06
N TYR A 22 -21.32 -7.53 -4.26
CA TYR A 22 -20.38 -6.51 -3.83
C TYR A 22 -20.27 -6.48 -2.30
N ILE A 23 -21.40 -6.55 -1.60
CA ILE A 23 -21.41 -6.55 -0.14
C ILE A 23 -20.75 -7.80 0.42
N GLN A 24 -20.94 -8.95 -0.19
CA GLN A 24 -20.27 -10.18 0.25
C GLN A 24 -18.76 -10.06 0.12
N VAL A 25 -18.28 -9.55 -1.00
CA VAL A 25 -16.86 -9.29 -1.18
C VAL A 25 -16.38 -8.29 -0.16
N GLU A 26 -17.12 -7.23 0.05
CA GLU A 26 -16.80 -6.20 1.02
C GLU A 26 -16.85 -6.72 2.44
N THR A 27 -17.83 -7.55 2.75
CA THR A 27 -17.96 -8.15 4.09
C THR A 27 -16.79 -9.07 4.40
N ILE A 28 -16.31 -9.81 3.41
CA ILE A 28 -15.12 -10.64 3.56
C ILE A 28 -13.89 -9.77 3.75
N GLN A 29 -13.87 -8.60 3.18
CA GLN A 29 -12.73 -7.68 3.21
C GLN A 29 -12.89 -6.54 4.19
N THR A 30 -14.03 -6.41 4.84
CA THR A 30 -14.30 -5.27 5.72
C THR A 30 -13.35 -5.19 6.87
N ILE A 31 -12.98 -6.32 7.38
CA ILE A 31 -12.13 -6.37 8.54
C ILE A 31 -10.69 -6.46 8.12
N PRO A 32 -10.32 -7.32 7.19
CA PRO A 32 -8.95 -7.31 6.72
C PRO A 32 -8.75 -6.15 5.75
N ILE A 33 -7.83 -5.29 6.09
CA ILE A 33 -7.34 -4.27 5.19
C ILE A 33 -6.67 -4.96 4.02
N PRO A 34 -6.73 -4.39 2.82
CA PRO A 34 -6.15 -5.02 1.65
C PRO A 34 -4.70 -5.42 1.85
N VAL A 35 -4.36 -6.59 1.38
CA VAL A 35 -2.99 -7.06 1.33
C VAL A 35 -2.35 -6.52 0.06
N LEU A 36 -1.21 -5.87 0.20
CA LEU A 36 -0.41 -5.45 -0.95
C LEU A 36 0.52 -6.61 -1.30
N SER A 37 0.41 -7.11 -2.52
CA SER A 37 1.18 -8.26 -2.96
C SER A 37 1.98 -7.91 -4.20
N PHE A 38 3.28 -8.12 -4.12
CA PHE A 38 4.21 -7.88 -5.21
C PHE A 38 5.09 -9.12 -5.36
N PRO A 39 5.77 -9.30 -6.50
CA PRO A 39 6.65 -10.44 -6.64
C PRO A 39 7.69 -10.52 -5.52
N GLY A 40 7.58 -11.54 -4.67
CA GLY A 40 8.48 -11.74 -3.55
C GLY A 40 8.24 -10.88 -2.34
N LEU A 41 7.25 -9.98 -2.36
CA LEU A 41 6.99 -9.06 -1.24
C LEU A 41 5.49 -8.98 -0.98
N GLU A 42 5.10 -9.22 0.26
CA GLU A 42 3.71 -9.12 0.69
C GLU A 42 3.62 -8.21 1.90
N ILE A 43 2.67 -7.30 1.89
CA ILE A 43 2.44 -6.38 2.99
C ILE A 43 1.02 -6.56 3.49
N ARG A 44 0.88 -7.05 4.70
CA ARG A 44 -0.42 -7.22 5.37
C ARG A 44 -0.66 -6.05 6.28
N GLN A 45 -1.40 -5.07 5.78
CA GLN A 45 -1.57 -3.80 6.48
C GLN A 45 -2.28 -3.93 7.83
N SER A 46 -3.28 -4.81 7.91
CA SER A 46 -4.02 -5.00 9.16
C SER A 46 -3.14 -5.52 10.29
N GLN A 47 -2.10 -6.26 9.96
CA GLN A 47 -1.17 -6.83 10.93
C GLN A 47 0.14 -6.05 10.99
N ARG A 48 0.31 -5.04 10.16
CA ARG A 48 1.57 -4.31 9.98
C ARG A 48 2.73 -5.28 9.75
N LEU A 49 2.49 -6.26 8.90
CA LEU A 49 3.38 -7.36 8.68
C LEU A 49 3.91 -7.30 7.25
N VAL A 50 5.23 -7.40 7.10
CA VAL A 50 5.89 -7.45 5.81
C VAL A 50 6.56 -8.80 5.67
N LEU A 51 6.28 -9.48 4.57
CA LEU A 51 6.83 -10.79 4.27
C LEU A 51 7.64 -10.71 2.98
N GLN A 52 8.83 -11.25 3.00
CA GLN A 52 9.63 -11.44 1.79
C GLN A 52 9.84 -12.94 1.60
N ASP A 53 9.36 -13.45 0.46
CA ASP A 53 9.41 -14.88 0.15
C ASP A 53 8.84 -15.74 1.29
N GLY A 54 7.75 -15.24 1.91
CA GLY A 54 7.08 -15.93 2.99
C GLY A 54 7.68 -15.76 4.37
N GLN A 55 8.80 -15.04 4.48
CA GLN A 55 9.45 -14.79 5.75
C GLN A 55 9.17 -13.37 6.24
N GLU A 56 8.81 -13.27 7.52
CA GLU A 56 8.55 -11.98 8.13
C GLU A 56 9.83 -11.15 8.23
N ILE A 57 9.71 -9.90 7.82
CA ILE A 57 10.79 -8.93 7.93
C ILE A 57 10.40 -7.89 8.97
N PRO A 58 11.11 -7.80 10.09
CA PRO A 58 10.84 -6.78 11.09
C PRO A 58 11.28 -5.41 10.57
N LEU A 59 10.37 -4.45 10.59
CA LEU A 59 10.64 -3.09 10.19
C LEU A 59 10.38 -2.16 11.37
N THR A 60 11.15 -1.08 11.44
CA THR A 60 10.84 -0.01 12.37
C THR A 60 9.58 0.70 11.90
N ARG A 61 8.99 1.52 12.79
CA ARG A 61 7.80 2.26 12.50
C ARG A 61 7.97 3.17 11.28
N LEU A 62 9.08 3.88 11.20
CA LEU A 62 9.36 4.77 10.09
C LEU A 62 9.61 4.01 8.79
N GLU A 63 10.31 2.89 8.87
CA GLU A 63 10.54 2.03 7.71
C GLU A 63 9.22 1.50 7.16
N TYR A 64 8.36 1.00 8.04
CA TYR A 64 7.07 0.49 7.63
C TYR A 64 6.21 1.59 7.01
N SER A 65 6.12 2.75 7.67
CA SER A 65 5.31 3.87 7.18
C SER A 65 5.79 4.38 5.83
N THR A 66 7.11 4.44 5.65
CA THR A 66 7.70 4.85 4.37
C THR A 66 7.39 3.84 3.27
N LEU A 67 7.53 2.55 3.58
CA LEU A 67 7.21 1.50 2.62
C LEU A 67 5.75 1.55 2.20
N ILE A 68 4.83 1.67 3.15
CA ILE A 68 3.40 1.74 2.86
C ILE A 68 3.07 2.97 2.01
N PHE A 69 3.65 4.10 2.34
CA PHE A 69 3.41 5.33 1.58
C PHE A 69 3.80 5.16 0.11
N LEU A 70 4.96 4.58 -0.13
CA LEU A 70 5.44 4.35 -1.49
C LEU A 70 4.68 3.23 -2.19
N ALA A 71 4.42 2.13 -1.50
CA ALA A 71 3.81 0.94 -2.09
C ALA A 71 2.33 1.13 -2.43
N THR A 72 1.63 2.00 -1.71
CA THR A 72 0.24 2.33 -2.03
C THR A 72 0.12 3.32 -3.19
N ASN A 73 1.23 3.89 -3.62
CA ASN A 73 1.29 4.84 -4.74
C ASN A 73 2.35 4.39 -5.76
N PRO A 74 2.22 3.19 -6.33
CA PRO A 74 3.26 2.66 -7.21
C PRO A 74 3.42 3.53 -8.46
N GLY A 75 4.65 3.68 -8.90
CA GLY A 75 4.99 4.46 -10.09
C GLY A 75 5.07 5.96 -9.88
N ILE A 76 4.61 6.46 -8.73
CA ILE A 76 4.66 7.88 -8.44
C ILE A 76 6.00 8.22 -7.79
N VAL A 77 6.66 9.25 -8.31
CA VAL A 77 7.92 9.72 -7.77
C VAL A 77 7.64 10.76 -6.68
N PHE A 78 8.19 10.51 -5.50
CA PHE A 78 8.07 11.43 -4.37
C PHE A 78 9.44 11.99 -4.01
N THR A 79 9.49 13.30 -3.77
CA THR A 79 10.70 13.95 -3.28
C THR A 79 10.94 13.58 -1.82
N GLN A 80 12.17 13.79 -1.34
CA GLN A 80 12.46 13.58 0.08
C GLN A 80 11.55 14.42 0.97
N THR A 81 11.27 15.66 0.57
CA THR A 81 10.37 16.53 1.32
C THR A 81 8.95 15.96 1.39
N GLN A 82 8.44 15.45 0.27
CA GLN A 82 7.11 14.85 0.25
C GLN A 82 7.03 13.62 1.14
N ILE A 83 8.04 12.77 1.10
CA ILE A 83 8.11 11.59 1.96
C ILE A 83 8.19 12.02 3.42
N PHE A 84 9.04 12.98 3.71
CA PHE A 84 9.18 13.51 5.06
C PHE A 84 7.86 14.04 5.60
N GLU A 85 7.17 14.87 4.85
CA GLU A 85 5.90 15.43 5.26
C GLU A 85 4.82 14.35 5.46
N ALA A 86 4.79 13.34 4.59
CA ALA A 86 3.78 12.30 4.68
C ALA A 86 4.02 11.36 5.86
N VAL A 87 5.27 11.04 6.15
CA VAL A 87 5.64 10.02 7.13
C VAL A 87 5.99 10.62 8.48
N TRP A 88 6.80 11.68 8.48
CA TRP A 88 7.29 12.32 9.72
C TRP A 88 6.37 13.38 10.27
N ASN A 89 5.40 13.82 9.49
CA ASN A 89 4.47 14.85 9.94
C ASN A 89 3.71 14.45 11.21
N MET A 90 3.55 13.16 11.42
CA MET A 90 2.92 12.60 12.61
C MET A 90 3.93 12.32 13.73
N GLU A 91 5.20 12.44 13.42
CA GLU A 91 6.31 12.28 14.33
C GLU A 91 6.99 13.63 14.48
N SER A 92 7.36 14.00 15.68
CA SER A 92 7.90 15.33 15.93
C SER A 92 9.37 15.52 15.54
N ASP A 93 9.97 14.54 14.92
CA ASP A 93 11.37 14.62 14.51
C ASP A 93 11.54 15.25 13.14
N SER A 94 12.50 16.15 13.04
CA SER A 94 12.62 17.06 11.91
C SER A 94 13.98 16.99 11.22
N CYS A 95 14.42 15.80 10.82
CA CYS A 95 15.67 15.68 10.09
C CYS A 95 15.46 15.05 8.73
N HIS A 96 15.62 15.82 7.65
CA HIS A 96 15.45 15.34 6.29
C HIS A 96 16.43 14.22 5.93
N SER A 97 17.61 14.20 6.57
CA SER A 97 18.56 13.12 6.34
C SER A 97 18.00 11.76 6.77
N SER A 98 17.01 11.75 7.66
CA SER A 98 16.38 10.52 8.10
C SER A 98 15.65 9.80 6.98
N VAL A 99 15.13 10.52 5.98
CA VAL A 99 14.49 9.89 4.81
C VAL A 99 15.47 8.99 4.08
N VAL A 100 16.66 9.51 3.78
CA VAL A 100 17.69 8.75 3.10
C VAL A 100 18.09 7.53 3.93
N ASN A 101 18.29 7.71 5.22
CA ASN A 101 18.66 6.62 6.13
C ASN A 101 17.58 5.54 6.19
N VAL A 102 16.32 5.95 6.27
CA VAL A 102 15.20 5.00 6.31
C VAL A 102 15.12 4.22 5.00
N ILE A 103 15.26 4.91 3.87
CA ILE A 103 15.26 4.24 2.56
C ILE A 103 16.42 3.25 2.45
N CYS A 104 17.62 3.65 2.87
CA CYS A 104 18.78 2.75 2.86
C CYS A 104 18.55 1.51 3.71
N ASN A 105 18.07 1.70 4.93
CA ASN A 105 17.79 0.60 5.83
C ASN A 105 16.67 -0.30 5.32
N LEU A 106 15.63 0.31 4.77
CA LEU A 106 14.51 -0.42 4.20
C LEU A 106 14.97 -1.29 3.03
N ARG A 107 15.79 -0.74 2.15
CA ARG A 107 16.36 -1.50 1.03
C ARG A 107 17.18 -2.70 1.51
N LYS A 108 17.97 -2.53 2.54
CA LYS A 108 18.75 -3.64 3.10
C LYS A 108 17.87 -4.77 3.60
N LYS A 109 16.66 -4.46 4.01
CA LYS A 109 15.74 -5.43 4.59
C LYS A 109 14.85 -6.10 3.56
N ILE A 110 14.34 -5.35 2.58
CA ILE A 110 13.34 -5.87 1.63
C ILE A 110 13.87 -6.17 0.25
N GLU A 111 14.93 -5.52 -0.19
CA GLU A 111 15.45 -5.74 -1.53
C GLU A 111 16.32 -6.99 -1.58
N PRO A 112 16.15 -7.83 -2.60
CA PRO A 112 17.07 -8.97 -2.79
C PRO A 112 18.50 -8.51 -2.96
N ASP A 113 18.71 -7.38 -3.64
CA ASP A 113 20.00 -6.73 -3.78
C ASP A 113 19.81 -5.24 -3.56
N SER A 114 20.31 -4.74 -2.42
CA SER A 114 20.13 -3.36 -2.06
C SER A 114 20.83 -2.38 -3.00
N LYS A 115 21.82 -2.85 -3.75
CA LYS A 115 22.54 -2.03 -4.73
C LYS A 115 21.77 -1.91 -6.06
N ASN A 116 20.93 -2.92 -6.36
CA ASN A 116 20.06 -2.92 -7.54
C ASN A 116 18.63 -3.12 -7.07
N PRO A 117 18.00 -2.10 -6.50
CA PRO A 117 16.68 -2.26 -5.89
C PRO A 117 15.60 -2.59 -6.91
N THR A 118 14.77 -3.54 -6.56
CA THR A 118 13.62 -3.98 -7.35
C THR A 118 12.37 -3.18 -7.00
N TYR A 119 12.18 -2.89 -5.73
CA TYR A 119 10.96 -2.28 -5.23
C TYR A 119 11.05 -0.76 -5.09
N ILE A 120 12.03 -0.28 -4.36
CA ILE A 120 12.21 1.15 -4.13
C ILE A 120 13.34 1.67 -5.00
N LYS A 121 12.98 2.44 -6.02
CA LYS A 121 13.95 2.95 -6.99
C LYS A 121 14.21 4.42 -6.76
N THR A 122 15.46 4.81 -6.93
CA THR A 122 15.87 6.21 -6.90
C THR A 122 15.66 6.83 -8.28
N VAL A 123 15.02 7.98 -8.31
CA VAL A 123 14.94 8.80 -9.50
C VAL A 123 15.92 9.95 -9.30
N LEU A 124 17.02 9.90 -10.02
CA LEU A 124 18.14 10.85 -9.82
C LEU A 124 17.67 12.29 -9.91
N GLY A 125 18.06 13.09 -8.93
CA GLY A 125 17.73 14.48 -8.87
C GLY A 125 16.29 14.79 -8.50
N VAL A 126 15.46 13.77 -8.25
CA VAL A 126 14.05 13.97 -7.92
C VAL A 126 13.70 13.34 -6.58
N GLY A 127 13.81 12.02 -6.46
CA GLY A 127 13.42 11.33 -5.24
C GLY A 127 13.32 9.82 -5.43
N TYR A 128 12.26 9.24 -4.92
CA TYR A 128 12.07 7.79 -4.88
C TYR A 128 10.70 7.39 -5.40
N LYS A 129 10.62 6.20 -5.95
CA LYS A 129 9.34 5.61 -6.36
C LYS A 129 9.31 4.13 -6.04
N PHE A 130 8.11 3.61 -5.87
CA PHE A 130 7.89 2.17 -5.74
C PHE A 130 7.55 1.61 -7.12
N SER A 131 8.25 0.55 -7.50
CA SER A 131 8.11 -0.04 -8.83
C SER A 131 8.27 -1.54 -8.74
N ALA A 132 7.18 -2.25 -8.59
CA ALA A 132 7.25 -3.71 -8.50
C ALA A 132 6.22 -4.38 -9.40
#